data_a29dd7b1dda7f71c1d6db2727e3ce56c
#
_entry.id   a29dd7b1dda7f71c1d6db2727e3ce56c
#
_cell.length_a   1.000
_cell.length_b   1.000
_cell.length_c   1.000
_cell.angle_alpha   90.00
_cell.angle_beta   90.00
_cell.angle_gamma   90.00
#
_symmetry.space_group_name_H-M   'P 1'
#
loop_
_entity.id
_entity.type
_entity.pdbx_description
1 polymer ?
#
loop_
_entity_poly.entity_id
_entity_poly.type
_entity_poly.pdbx_seq_one_letter_code
_entity_poly.pdbx_strand_id
1 'polypeptide(L)'
;MPTPFKPSVKLTDNDVTDKNVYLNRRRLLKSMGFIGASSLLAKSAGAAGWFWEDEKKAERFKTQPLSFSKPDAYQISETLTPQTKTTTYNNFYEFGTSKDAPAKNAQGLQTTPWTLKVDGLVNNKLELDADDLTARFPLEERIYRLRCVEAWSMVIPWIGFELGALLKEAVPLSSAKYVAFETLYDPEQMPGQNSRFMGGGIDYPYVEGLRLDEAMHPLTMMAVGLYGETLPPQNGAPIRLVVPWKYGFKSIKSIVRIRLTDKQPPTTWNRLAANEYGFYANVNPSVSHPRWSQSSERRITTGGLLSRNRIDTKMFNGYDEVASMYTNMDLSRFY
;
A
#
# COMPACT_ATOMS: atom_id res chain seq x y z
N MET A 1 -45.03 -3.14 -26.58
CA MET A 1 -43.75 -2.58 -27.05
C MET A 1 -43.20 -1.71 -25.93
N PRO A 2 -42.05 -1.96 -25.38
CA PRO A 2 -41.48 -1.09 -24.36
C PRO A 2 -40.97 0.20 -25.03
N THR A 3 -41.30 1.34 -24.45
CA THR A 3 -40.83 2.67 -24.87
C THR A 3 -39.32 2.79 -24.66
N PRO A 4 -38.59 3.37 -25.64
CA PRO A 4 -37.14 3.54 -25.48
C PRO A 4 -36.83 4.59 -24.40
N PHE A 5 -35.93 4.24 -23.47
CA PHE A 5 -35.41 5.12 -22.45
C PHE A 5 -34.65 6.29 -23.10
N LYS A 6 -35.11 7.52 -22.87
CA LYS A 6 -34.38 8.73 -23.24
C LYS A 6 -33.54 9.18 -22.09
N PRO A 7 -32.21 9.24 -22.19
CA PRO A 7 -31.38 9.81 -21.14
C PRO A 7 -31.63 11.31 -21.01
N SER A 8 -31.78 11.79 -19.77
CA SER A 8 -32.10 13.19 -19.46
C SER A 8 -30.88 14.13 -19.45
N VAL A 9 -29.69 13.66 -19.81
CA VAL A 9 -28.46 14.46 -19.84
C VAL A 9 -27.97 14.53 -21.28
N LYS A 10 -27.81 15.77 -21.81
CA LYS A 10 -27.08 16.00 -23.05
C LYS A 10 -25.61 15.79 -22.81
N LEU A 11 -25.02 14.70 -23.36
CA LEU A 11 -23.61 14.47 -23.41
C LEU A 11 -22.95 15.46 -24.39
N THR A 12 -21.85 16.06 -24.00
CA THR A 12 -20.99 16.91 -24.83
C THR A 12 -19.82 16.09 -25.38
N ASP A 13 -19.13 16.60 -26.41
CA ASP A 13 -17.98 15.91 -27.01
C ASP A 13 -16.85 15.64 -26.01
N ASN A 14 -16.76 16.39 -24.89
CA ASN A 14 -15.85 16.16 -23.80
C ASN A 14 -16.24 14.99 -22.89
N ASP A 15 -17.48 14.54 -22.96
CA ASP A 15 -18.00 13.43 -22.14
C ASP A 15 -17.83 12.06 -22.84
N VAL A 16 -17.37 12.08 -24.10
CA VAL A 16 -17.21 10.88 -24.94
C VAL A 16 -15.74 10.58 -25.16
N THR A 17 -15.30 9.39 -24.79
CA THR A 17 -13.92 8.95 -25.08
C THR A 17 -13.70 8.85 -26.59
N ASP A 18 -12.67 9.52 -27.11
CA ASP A 18 -12.32 9.48 -28.54
C ASP A 18 -12.23 8.04 -29.05
N LYS A 19 -12.80 7.81 -30.23
CA LYS A 19 -12.88 6.48 -30.86
C LYS A 19 -11.51 5.83 -31.06
N ASN A 20 -10.47 6.61 -31.32
CA ASN A 20 -9.12 6.10 -31.49
C ASN A 20 -8.51 5.63 -30.17
N VAL A 21 -8.81 6.31 -29.06
CA VAL A 21 -8.41 5.90 -27.70
C VAL A 21 -9.09 4.59 -27.31
N TYR A 22 -10.39 4.44 -27.64
CA TYR A 22 -11.15 3.21 -27.41
C TYR A 22 -10.64 2.03 -28.26
N LEU A 23 -10.35 2.24 -29.53
CA LEU A 23 -9.84 1.21 -30.44
C LEU A 23 -8.40 0.79 -30.10
N ASN A 24 -7.56 1.72 -29.63
CA ASN A 24 -6.21 1.41 -29.21
C ASN A 24 -6.18 0.58 -27.91
N ARG A 25 -7.09 0.82 -26.96
CA ARG A 25 -7.28 -0.04 -25.79
C ARG A 25 -7.65 -1.47 -26.18
N ARG A 26 -8.55 -1.63 -27.16
CA ARG A 26 -8.97 -2.96 -27.63
C ARG A 26 -7.86 -3.70 -28.39
N ARG A 27 -7.00 -2.98 -29.11
CA ARG A 27 -5.80 -3.54 -29.76
C ARG A 27 -4.76 -3.98 -28.72
N LEU A 28 -4.52 -3.17 -27.69
CA LEU A 28 -3.60 -3.50 -26.60
C LEU A 28 -4.05 -4.75 -25.85
N LEU A 29 -5.34 -4.85 -25.53
CA LEU A 29 -5.90 -6.04 -24.86
C LEU A 29 -5.85 -7.30 -25.74
N LYS A 30 -5.98 -7.16 -27.06
CA LYS A 30 -5.83 -8.29 -28.00
C LYS A 30 -4.38 -8.73 -28.16
N SER A 31 -3.41 -7.82 -28.16
CA SER A 31 -1.99 -8.18 -28.22
C SER A 31 -1.50 -8.89 -26.94
N MET A 32 -2.08 -8.59 -25.77
CA MET A 32 -1.80 -9.30 -24.51
C MET A 32 -2.43 -10.71 -24.46
N GLY A 33 -3.49 -10.98 -25.24
CA GLY A 33 -4.14 -12.29 -25.33
C GLY A 33 -3.47 -13.29 -26.31
N PHE A 34 -2.54 -12.84 -27.16
CA PHE A 34 -1.92 -13.69 -28.19
C PHE A 34 -0.58 -14.34 -27.79
N ILE A 35 -0.05 -14.06 -26.59
CA ILE A 35 1.20 -14.68 -26.10
C ILE A 35 0.97 -16.05 -25.47
N GLY A 36 -0.28 -16.48 -25.32
CA GLY A 36 -0.65 -17.76 -24.66
C GLY A 36 -0.86 -18.98 -25.56
N ALA A 37 -0.73 -18.90 -26.90
CA ALA A 37 -1.17 -19.97 -27.78
C ALA A 37 -0.21 -20.34 -28.95
N SER A 38 1.10 -20.19 -28.80
CA SER A 38 2.05 -20.61 -29.86
C SER A 38 3.31 -21.30 -29.35
N SER A 39 3.13 -22.33 -28.50
CA SER A 39 4.22 -23.24 -28.14
C SER A 39 3.91 -24.70 -28.50
N LEU A 40 3.45 -24.96 -29.73
CA LEU A 40 3.46 -26.30 -30.31
C LEU A 40 3.74 -26.17 -31.82
N LEU A 41 4.90 -26.70 -32.23
CA LEU A 41 5.41 -26.92 -33.59
C LEU A 41 6.51 -25.92 -34.05
N ALA A 42 7.76 -26.24 -33.72
CA ALA A 42 8.87 -26.20 -34.68
C ALA A 42 10.11 -26.92 -34.11
N LYS A 43 10.27 -28.20 -34.45
CA LYS A 43 11.60 -28.80 -34.54
C LYS A 43 12.21 -28.36 -35.88
N SER A 44 13.21 -27.50 -35.88
CA SER A 44 14.27 -27.47 -36.88
C SER A 44 15.43 -26.63 -36.41
N ALA A 45 16.61 -27.12 -36.66
CA ALA A 45 17.90 -26.83 -36.14
C ALA A 45 18.43 -25.42 -36.40
N GLY A 46 19.28 -24.94 -35.51
CA GLY A 46 20.48 -24.15 -35.82
C GLY A 46 20.28 -22.66 -35.99
N ALA A 47 20.49 -21.92 -34.93
CA ALA A 47 20.94 -20.53 -34.80
C ALA A 47 20.12 -19.74 -33.77
N ALA A 48 20.16 -20.13 -32.53
CA ALA A 48 19.57 -19.36 -31.41
C ALA A 48 20.43 -19.52 -30.14
N GLY A 49 21.75 -19.30 -30.31
CA GLY A 49 22.69 -19.41 -29.21
C GLY A 49 23.26 -18.07 -28.74
N TRP A 50 22.43 -17.00 -28.69
CA TRP A 50 23.01 -15.69 -28.31
C TRP A 50 22.08 -14.73 -27.59
N PHE A 51 20.98 -15.17 -27.00
CA PHE A 51 20.12 -14.30 -26.19
C PHE A 51 19.53 -14.98 -24.94
N TRP A 52 20.26 -15.89 -24.31
CA TRP A 52 19.96 -16.32 -22.96
C TRP A 52 21.16 -15.91 -22.09
N GLU A 53 21.23 -14.63 -21.74
CA GLU A 53 21.86 -14.30 -20.47
C GLU A 53 21.01 -15.03 -19.41
N ASP A 54 21.64 -15.96 -18.70
CA ASP A 54 21.09 -16.51 -17.49
C ASP A 54 20.69 -15.35 -16.59
N GLU A 55 19.39 -14.99 -16.57
CA GLU A 55 18.85 -14.19 -15.47
C GLU A 55 19.23 -14.94 -14.21
N LYS A 56 20.29 -14.47 -13.53
CA LYS A 56 20.63 -14.92 -12.18
C LYS A 56 19.34 -14.74 -11.39
N LYS A 57 18.63 -15.83 -11.13
CA LYS A 57 17.47 -15.84 -10.25
C LYS A 57 17.91 -15.15 -8.98
N ALA A 58 17.43 -13.94 -8.73
CA ALA A 58 17.77 -13.20 -7.52
C ALA A 58 17.56 -14.14 -6.33
N GLU A 59 18.57 -14.28 -5.49
CA GLU A 59 18.46 -15.13 -4.32
C GLU A 59 17.26 -14.63 -3.50
N ARG A 60 16.37 -15.56 -3.11
CA ARG A 60 15.15 -15.20 -2.39
C ARG A 60 15.53 -14.54 -1.07
N PHE A 61 14.96 -13.38 -0.81
CA PHE A 61 15.17 -12.64 0.44
C PHE A 61 14.84 -13.54 1.66
N LYS A 62 15.75 -13.56 2.64
CA LYS A 62 15.59 -14.37 3.86
C LYS A 62 15.13 -13.46 5.00
N THR A 63 13.95 -13.75 5.53
CA THR A 63 13.44 -13.12 6.76
C THR A 63 14.13 -13.71 8.00
N GLN A 64 14.13 -12.96 9.10
CA GLN A 64 14.72 -13.36 10.37
C GLN A 64 13.64 -13.37 11.47
N PRO A 65 13.67 -14.32 12.41
CA PRO A 65 12.78 -14.32 13.57
C PRO A 65 12.94 -13.05 14.39
N LEU A 66 11.82 -12.53 14.91
CA LEU A 66 11.80 -11.38 15.82
C LEU A 66 11.35 -11.79 17.22
N SER A 67 11.89 -11.10 18.23
CA SER A 67 11.40 -11.17 19.61
C SER A 67 10.41 -10.03 19.86
N PHE A 68 9.22 -10.33 20.35
CA PHE A 68 8.14 -9.37 20.55
C PHE A 68 7.15 -9.82 21.62
N SER A 69 6.41 -8.88 22.19
CA SER A 69 5.28 -9.15 23.08
C SER A 69 3.96 -9.25 22.30
N LYS A 70 2.93 -9.81 22.93
CA LYS A 70 1.56 -9.93 22.37
C LYS A 70 0.55 -9.32 23.33
N PRO A 71 0.38 -7.98 23.32
CA PRO A 71 -0.59 -7.35 24.21
C PRO A 71 -2.02 -7.78 23.87
N ASP A 72 -2.80 -8.18 24.87
CA ASP A 72 -4.19 -8.66 24.72
C ASP A 72 -5.09 -7.65 24.01
N ALA A 73 -4.86 -6.36 24.22
CA ALA A 73 -5.62 -5.27 23.61
C ALA A 73 -5.59 -5.29 22.06
N TYR A 74 -4.59 -5.90 21.46
CA TYR A 74 -4.40 -5.96 20.00
C TYR A 74 -4.57 -7.37 19.42
N GLN A 75 -5.06 -8.31 20.23
CA GLN A 75 -5.38 -9.66 19.77
C GLN A 75 -6.87 -9.72 19.41
N ILE A 76 -7.16 -10.01 18.15
CA ILE A 76 -8.53 -10.16 17.66
C ILE A 76 -8.81 -11.63 17.31
N SER A 77 -10.06 -12.06 17.49
CA SER A 77 -10.47 -13.45 17.26
C SER A 77 -10.73 -13.78 15.77
N GLU A 78 -10.49 -12.85 14.85
CA GLU A 78 -10.71 -13.08 13.42
C GLU A 78 -9.65 -14.02 12.84
N THR A 79 -10.07 -14.86 11.89
CA THR A 79 -9.16 -15.75 11.18
C THR A 79 -8.09 -14.97 10.42
N LEU A 80 -6.83 -15.25 10.70
CA LEU A 80 -5.70 -14.64 10.01
C LEU A 80 -5.71 -15.00 8.52
N THR A 81 -5.33 -14.04 7.70
CA THR A 81 -5.00 -14.32 6.30
C THR A 81 -3.74 -15.20 6.24
N PRO A 82 -3.69 -16.25 5.44
CA PRO A 82 -2.47 -17.05 5.34
C PRO A 82 -1.25 -16.21 4.92
N GLN A 83 -0.11 -16.44 5.56
CA GLN A 83 1.15 -15.73 5.26
C GLN A 83 1.48 -15.75 3.77
N THR A 84 1.30 -16.90 3.10
CA THR A 84 1.53 -17.03 1.66
C THR A 84 0.67 -16.07 0.84
N LYS A 85 -0.57 -15.78 1.25
CA LYS A 85 -1.43 -14.81 0.57
C LYS A 85 -0.99 -13.37 0.87
N THR A 86 -0.65 -13.09 2.12
CA THR A 86 -0.16 -11.76 2.54
C THR A 86 1.15 -11.39 1.84
N THR A 87 2.02 -12.36 1.57
CA THR A 87 3.33 -12.12 0.96
C THR A 87 3.35 -12.25 -0.56
N THR A 88 2.26 -12.69 -1.21
CA THR A 88 2.20 -12.85 -2.67
C THR A 88 1.08 -12.04 -3.34
N TYR A 89 0.26 -11.33 -2.57
CA TYR A 89 -0.84 -10.50 -3.09
C TYR A 89 -0.69 -9.08 -2.56
N ASN A 90 0.08 -8.26 -3.26
CA ASN A 90 0.52 -6.95 -2.79
C ASN A 90 0.23 -5.84 -3.82
N ASN A 91 0.06 -4.62 -3.33
CA ASN A 91 0.18 -3.39 -4.10
C ASN A 91 1.47 -2.71 -3.68
N PHE A 92 2.49 -2.74 -4.51
CA PHE A 92 3.75 -2.04 -4.31
C PHE A 92 4.31 -1.69 -5.70
N TYR A 93 3.83 -0.57 -6.23
CA TYR A 93 3.98 -0.20 -7.64
C TYR A 93 5.43 0.10 -8.03
N GLU A 94 6.27 0.37 -7.07
CA GLU A 94 7.72 0.45 -7.23
C GLU A 94 8.32 -0.85 -7.78
N PHE A 95 7.63 -1.99 -7.57
CA PHE A 95 8.02 -3.30 -8.08
C PHE A 95 7.07 -3.85 -9.16
N GLY A 96 6.07 -3.06 -9.57
CA GLY A 96 5.13 -3.41 -10.63
C GLY A 96 3.67 -3.37 -10.20
N THR A 97 2.77 -3.29 -11.18
CA THR A 97 1.35 -2.99 -10.98
C THR A 97 0.46 -4.21 -10.76
N SER A 98 0.92 -5.42 -11.11
CA SER A 98 0.17 -6.65 -10.79
C SER A 98 0.36 -7.07 -9.34
N LYS A 99 -0.61 -7.81 -8.77
CA LYS A 99 -0.59 -8.21 -7.35
C LYS A 99 0.56 -9.16 -7.00
N ASP A 100 1.09 -9.88 -7.95
CA ASP A 100 2.18 -10.85 -7.79
C ASP A 100 3.56 -10.28 -8.16
N ALA A 101 3.62 -9.13 -8.86
CA ALA A 101 4.86 -8.51 -9.28
C ALA A 101 5.78 -8.15 -8.10
N PRO A 102 5.29 -7.54 -7.00
CA PRO A 102 6.17 -7.21 -5.87
C PRO A 102 6.85 -8.43 -5.26
N ALA A 103 6.13 -9.56 -5.13
CA ALA A 103 6.71 -10.80 -4.59
C ALA A 103 7.81 -11.40 -5.48
N LYS A 104 7.79 -11.11 -6.78
CA LYS A 104 8.81 -11.58 -7.73
C LYS A 104 9.98 -10.61 -7.84
N ASN A 105 9.68 -9.31 -7.94
CA ASN A 105 10.64 -8.30 -8.34
C ASN A 105 11.38 -7.65 -7.17
N ALA A 106 10.84 -7.73 -5.94
CA ALA A 106 11.42 -7.07 -4.77
C ALA A 106 12.53 -7.87 -4.07
N GLN A 107 12.84 -9.11 -4.50
CA GLN A 107 13.72 -10.01 -3.77
C GLN A 107 15.16 -9.51 -3.64
N GLY A 108 15.59 -8.63 -4.54
CA GLY A 108 16.93 -8.02 -4.55
C GLY A 108 17.02 -6.71 -3.75
N LEU A 109 15.95 -6.25 -3.11
CA LEU A 109 15.98 -5.00 -2.34
C LEU A 109 16.97 -5.11 -1.18
N GLN A 110 17.93 -4.21 -1.12
CA GLN A 110 18.88 -4.10 -0.02
C GLN A 110 18.22 -3.35 1.14
N THR A 111 18.06 -4.04 2.26
CA THR A 111 17.43 -3.51 3.48
C THR A 111 18.43 -3.19 4.59
N THR A 112 19.71 -3.44 4.34
CA THR A 112 20.82 -3.16 5.26
C THR A 112 22.06 -2.75 4.44
N PRO A 113 22.70 -1.59 4.72
CA PRO A 113 22.28 -0.59 5.72
C PRO A 113 21.02 0.17 5.29
N TRP A 114 20.20 0.60 6.25
CA TRP A 114 18.98 1.37 5.98
C TRP A 114 18.80 2.47 7.02
N THR A 115 18.81 3.71 6.55
CA THR A 115 18.67 4.88 7.42
C THR A 115 17.27 5.48 7.33
N LEU A 116 16.63 5.68 8.48
CA LEU A 116 15.40 6.43 8.65
C LEU A 116 15.71 7.81 9.23
N LYS A 117 15.34 8.87 8.51
CA LYS A 117 15.48 10.26 8.95
C LYS A 117 14.16 10.80 9.49
N VAL A 118 14.20 11.47 10.64
CA VAL A 118 13.07 12.23 11.21
C VAL A 118 13.48 13.71 11.32
N ASP A 119 12.79 14.59 10.60
CA ASP A 119 13.13 16.00 10.51
C ASP A 119 11.90 16.94 10.39
N GLY A 120 12.14 18.18 9.98
CA GLY A 120 11.10 19.22 9.83
C GLY A 120 10.89 20.00 11.12
N LEU A 121 9.62 20.14 11.51
CA LEU A 121 9.21 20.89 12.70
C LEU A 121 9.38 20.05 13.98
N VAL A 122 10.63 19.74 14.31
CA VAL A 122 11.06 19.01 15.51
C VAL A 122 12.22 19.71 16.20
N ASN A 123 12.34 19.53 17.51
CA ASN A 123 13.51 19.99 18.26
C ASN A 123 14.71 19.07 18.03
N ASN A 124 14.49 17.76 17.97
CA ASN A 124 15.53 16.74 17.80
C ASN A 124 15.38 16.09 16.43
N LYS A 125 16.28 16.37 15.51
CA LYS A 125 16.37 15.60 14.26
C LYS A 125 16.99 14.25 14.58
N LEU A 126 16.41 13.17 14.04
CA LEU A 126 16.90 11.81 14.25
C LEU A 126 17.38 11.24 12.91
N GLU A 127 18.44 10.45 13.00
CA GLU A 127 18.94 9.62 11.92
C GLU A 127 19.25 8.25 12.55
N LEU A 128 18.45 7.24 12.20
CA LEU A 128 18.41 5.96 12.87
C LEU A 128 18.59 4.84 11.85
N ASP A 129 19.45 3.88 12.15
CA ASP A 129 19.50 2.65 11.38
C ASP A 129 18.28 1.76 11.68
N ALA A 130 17.84 0.98 10.70
CA ALA A 130 16.72 0.07 10.90
C ALA A 130 16.97 -0.97 11.99
N ASP A 131 18.21 -1.40 12.15
CA ASP A 131 18.60 -2.34 13.22
C ASP A 131 18.52 -1.68 14.61
N ASP A 132 18.89 -0.39 14.73
CA ASP A 132 18.76 0.39 15.97
C ASP A 132 17.30 0.56 16.40
N LEU A 133 16.36 0.68 15.44
CA LEU A 133 14.94 0.83 15.74
C LEU A 133 14.39 -0.39 16.50
N THR A 134 14.79 -1.58 16.12
CA THR A 134 14.31 -2.81 16.76
C THR A 134 14.90 -3.00 18.17
N ALA A 135 16.10 -2.46 18.41
CA ALA A 135 16.73 -2.48 19.74
C ALA A 135 16.18 -1.36 20.66
N ARG A 136 15.78 -0.21 20.07
CA ARG A 136 15.36 1.00 20.81
C ARG A 136 13.90 0.96 21.23
N PHE A 137 13.03 0.39 20.41
CA PHE A 137 11.60 0.34 20.67
C PHE A 137 11.15 -1.09 20.95
N PRO A 138 10.47 -1.36 22.09
CA PRO A 138 9.89 -2.68 22.37
C PRO A 138 8.93 -3.08 21.26
N LEU A 139 9.17 -4.25 20.67
CA LEU A 139 8.31 -4.75 19.60
C LEU A 139 7.07 -5.45 20.15
N GLU A 140 5.94 -5.23 19.50
CA GLU A 140 4.66 -5.83 19.81
C GLU A 140 4.07 -6.47 18.56
N GLU A 141 3.40 -7.63 18.71
CA GLU A 141 2.52 -8.17 17.69
C GLU A 141 1.13 -7.58 17.82
N ARG A 142 0.62 -6.99 16.75
CA ARG A 142 -0.73 -6.44 16.67
C ARG A 142 -1.45 -7.03 15.48
N ILE A 143 -2.56 -7.71 15.74
CA ILE A 143 -3.40 -8.30 14.70
C ILE A 143 -4.35 -7.23 14.19
N TYR A 144 -4.08 -6.72 12.99
CA TYR A 144 -4.85 -5.65 12.38
C TYR A 144 -5.56 -6.09 11.11
N ARG A 145 -6.78 -5.57 10.91
CA ARG A 145 -7.44 -5.59 9.60
C ARG A 145 -6.73 -4.62 8.67
N LEU A 146 -6.46 -5.05 7.46
CA LEU A 146 -6.00 -4.21 6.35
C LEU A 146 -7.13 -4.15 5.33
N ARG A 147 -7.59 -2.95 4.95
CA ARG A 147 -8.63 -2.71 3.95
C ARG A 147 -8.05 -1.96 2.75
N CYS A 148 -8.00 -2.60 1.60
CA CYS A 148 -7.60 -1.93 0.37
C CYS A 148 -8.76 -1.14 -0.23
N VAL A 149 -8.48 0.03 -0.82
CA VAL A 149 -9.46 0.80 -1.58
C VAL A 149 -10.11 -0.01 -2.73
N GLU A 150 -9.43 -1.03 -3.24
CA GLU A 150 -9.91 -1.96 -4.27
C GLU A 150 -10.94 -3.00 -3.75
N ALA A 151 -11.57 -2.75 -2.60
CA ALA A 151 -12.61 -3.59 -2.01
C ALA A 151 -12.19 -5.03 -1.69
N TRP A 152 -10.97 -5.23 -1.20
CA TRP A 152 -10.50 -6.47 -0.59
C TRP A 152 -9.81 -6.19 0.75
N SER A 153 -9.73 -7.19 1.62
CA SER A 153 -9.16 -7.05 2.95
C SER A 153 -8.42 -8.30 3.41
N MET A 154 -7.55 -8.09 4.39
CA MET A 154 -6.76 -9.11 5.08
C MET A 154 -6.82 -8.88 6.59
N VAL A 155 -6.46 -9.91 7.36
CA VAL A 155 -6.17 -9.84 8.80
C VAL A 155 -4.74 -10.29 9.00
N ILE A 156 -3.87 -9.39 9.46
CA ILE A 156 -2.42 -9.58 9.43
C ILE A 156 -1.84 -9.34 10.83
N PRO A 157 -1.03 -10.28 11.36
CA PRO A 157 -0.28 -10.08 12.61
C PRO A 157 1.01 -9.30 12.28
N TRP A 158 0.95 -7.98 12.44
CA TRP A 158 2.09 -7.09 12.28
C TRP A 158 2.96 -7.07 13.52
N ILE A 159 4.27 -6.90 13.36
CA ILE A 159 5.22 -6.72 14.46
C ILE A 159 5.89 -5.37 14.29
N GLY A 160 5.91 -4.58 15.35
CA GLY A 160 6.52 -3.26 15.33
C GLY A 160 6.25 -2.49 16.62
N PHE A 161 6.22 -1.16 16.52
CA PHE A 161 6.07 -0.25 17.65
C PHE A 161 5.22 0.96 17.26
N GLU A 162 4.74 1.73 18.26
CA GLU A 162 3.94 2.92 18.01
C GLU A 162 4.75 4.02 17.32
N LEU A 163 4.22 4.58 16.23
CA LEU A 163 4.82 5.76 15.60
C LEU A 163 4.94 6.91 16.60
N GLY A 164 3.95 7.09 17.47
CA GLY A 164 3.94 8.12 18.50
C GLY A 164 5.15 8.04 19.44
N ALA A 165 5.70 6.84 19.72
CA ALA A 165 6.91 6.68 20.52
C ALA A 165 8.14 7.29 19.82
N LEU A 166 8.31 7.02 18.52
CA LEU A 166 9.40 7.60 17.72
C LEU A 166 9.26 9.14 17.61
N LEU A 167 8.03 9.63 17.38
CA LEU A 167 7.81 11.09 17.26
C LEU A 167 8.04 11.83 18.58
N LYS A 168 7.76 11.22 19.75
CA LYS A 168 8.07 11.80 21.06
C LYS A 168 9.56 12.04 21.25
N GLU A 169 10.43 11.17 20.74
CA GLU A 169 11.88 11.37 20.79
C GLU A 169 12.34 12.52 19.90
N ALA A 170 11.69 12.74 18.78
CA ALA A 170 11.95 13.87 17.89
C ALA A 170 11.47 15.21 18.48
N VAL A 171 10.60 15.18 19.50
CA VAL A 171 10.04 16.35 20.19
C VAL A 171 9.40 17.33 19.19
N PRO A 172 8.17 17.06 18.70
CA PRO A 172 7.47 17.93 17.76
C PRO A 172 7.34 19.37 18.28
N LEU A 173 7.57 20.35 17.42
CA LEU A 173 7.28 21.76 17.70
C LEU A 173 5.76 21.97 17.78
N SER A 174 5.31 22.94 18.55
CA SER A 174 3.89 23.30 18.69
C SER A 174 3.23 23.72 17.37
N SER A 175 4.01 24.15 16.39
CA SER A 175 3.56 24.48 15.04
C SER A 175 3.36 23.26 14.12
N ALA A 176 3.85 22.08 14.49
CA ALA A 176 3.68 20.87 13.71
C ALA A 176 2.20 20.41 13.72
N LYS A 177 1.62 20.21 12.55
CA LYS A 177 0.22 19.79 12.38
C LYS A 177 0.09 18.49 11.60
N TYR A 178 1.08 18.15 10.79
CA TYR A 178 1.09 16.98 9.91
C TYR A 178 2.43 16.27 9.95
N VAL A 179 2.39 15.01 9.58
CA VAL A 179 3.55 14.13 9.39
C VAL A 179 3.55 13.64 7.96
N ALA A 180 4.60 13.95 7.24
CA ALA A 180 4.85 13.48 5.86
C ALA A 180 5.83 12.31 5.87
N PHE A 181 5.62 11.35 4.99
CA PHE A 181 6.44 10.15 4.82
C PHE A 181 6.92 10.02 3.38
N GLU A 182 8.11 9.47 3.20
CA GLU A 182 8.72 9.25 1.90
C GLU A 182 9.32 7.85 1.80
N THR A 183 9.00 7.14 0.72
CA THR A 183 9.60 5.84 0.35
C THR A 183 10.97 6.06 -0.28
N LEU A 184 11.85 5.07 -0.20
CA LEU A 184 13.12 5.04 -0.93
C LEU A 184 12.88 5.32 -2.42
N TYR A 185 13.68 6.23 -2.97
CA TYR A 185 13.78 6.44 -4.42
C TYR A 185 15.09 5.83 -4.92
N ASP A 186 14.97 4.67 -5.54
CA ASP A 186 16.08 3.93 -6.12
C ASP A 186 15.59 3.11 -7.33
N PRO A 187 15.60 3.71 -8.52
CA PRO A 187 15.13 3.04 -9.74
C PRO A 187 15.89 1.79 -10.13
N GLU A 188 17.12 1.59 -9.64
CA GLU A 188 17.92 0.39 -9.92
C GLU A 188 17.38 -0.81 -9.16
N GLN A 189 16.95 -0.61 -7.92
CA GLN A 189 16.37 -1.66 -7.08
C GLN A 189 14.85 -1.76 -7.21
N MET A 190 14.20 -0.66 -7.58
CA MET A 190 12.73 -0.51 -7.67
C MET A 190 12.31 -0.19 -9.11
N PRO A 191 12.23 -1.19 -10.00
CA PRO A 191 12.09 -0.99 -11.44
C PRO A 191 10.81 -0.23 -11.85
N GLY A 192 9.75 -0.24 -11.04
CA GLY A 192 8.55 0.57 -11.28
C GLY A 192 8.81 2.08 -11.23
N GLN A 193 9.89 2.51 -10.56
CA GLN A 193 10.27 3.93 -10.49
C GLN A 193 10.95 4.43 -11.78
N ASN A 194 11.41 3.54 -12.63
CA ASN A 194 12.06 3.89 -13.91
C ASN A 194 11.08 4.42 -14.97
N SER A 195 9.81 4.06 -14.87
CA SER A 195 8.83 4.35 -15.90
C SER A 195 7.44 4.59 -15.32
N ARG A 196 6.83 5.73 -15.66
CA ARG A 196 5.42 5.99 -15.29
C ARG A 196 4.48 4.90 -15.77
N PHE A 197 4.75 4.29 -16.92
CA PHE A 197 3.92 3.21 -17.46
C PHE A 197 4.02 1.94 -16.61
N MET A 198 5.22 1.53 -16.22
CA MET A 198 5.43 0.34 -15.36
C MET A 198 5.07 0.61 -13.90
N GLY A 199 5.23 1.84 -13.44
CA GLY A 199 4.96 2.29 -12.08
C GLY A 199 3.54 2.81 -11.84
N GLY A 200 2.58 2.51 -12.73
CA GLY A 200 1.16 2.84 -12.51
C GLY A 200 0.81 4.33 -12.65
N GLY A 201 1.61 5.12 -13.38
CA GLY A 201 1.38 6.55 -13.60
C GLY A 201 1.85 7.45 -12.44
N ILE A 202 2.46 6.89 -11.42
CA ILE A 202 2.89 7.60 -10.20
C ILE A 202 4.14 8.44 -10.47
N ASP A 203 4.20 9.62 -9.85
CA ASP A 203 5.42 10.43 -9.74
C ASP A 203 6.14 10.00 -8.45
N TYR A 204 7.29 9.37 -8.60
CA TYR A 204 8.11 8.89 -7.48
C TYR A 204 9.04 9.98 -6.94
N PRO A 205 9.49 9.92 -5.67
CA PRO A 205 9.21 8.86 -4.68
C PRO A 205 7.75 8.84 -4.25
N TYR A 206 7.27 7.67 -3.81
CA TYR A 206 5.96 7.56 -3.19
C TYR A 206 5.95 8.34 -1.88
N VAL A 207 4.95 9.21 -1.70
CA VAL A 207 4.79 10.04 -0.52
C VAL A 207 3.39 9.91 0.07
N GLU A 208 3.33 9.98 1.39
CA GLU A 208 2.10 9.94 2.17
C GLU A 208 2.10 10.94 3.32
N GLY A 209 0.92 11.14 3.92
CA GLY A 209 0.79 12.05 5.03
C GLY A 209 -0.33 11.67 6.00
N LEU A 210 -0.15 12.05 7.26
CA LEU A 210 -1.13 11.97 8.33
C LEU A 210 -1.24 13.33 9.03
N ARG A 211 -2.38 13.58 9.68
CA ARG A 211 -2.42 14.62 10.72
C ARG A 211 -1.55 14.17 11.89
N LEU A 212 -1.06 15.14 12.67
CA LEU A 212 -0.21 14.83 13.83
C LEU A 212 -0.95 13.97 14.88
N ASP A 213 -2.23 14.25 15.14
CA ASP A 213 -3.05 13.46 16.06
C ASP A 213 -3.27 12.02 15.58
N GLU A 214 -3.44 11.81 14.26
CA GLU A 214 -3.50 10.47 13.67
C GLU A 214 -2.16 9.73 13.79
N ALA A 215 -1.05 10.42 13.58
CA ALA A 215 0.30 9.87 13.71
C ALA A 215 0.65 9.52 15.16
N MET A 216 0.13 10.30 16.14
CA MET A 216 0.32 10.08 17.57
C MET A 216 -0.68 9.10 18.19
N HIS A 217 -1.68 8.66 17.43
CA HIS A 217 -2.68 7.71 17.94
C HIS A 217 -2.05 6.34 18.19
N PRO A 218 -2.36 5.67 19.32
CA PRO A 218 -1.75 4.37 19.68
C PRO A 218 -1.88 3.28 18.62
N LEU A 219 -2.95 3.28 17.81
CA LEU A 219 -3.12 2.33 16.70
C LEU A 219 -2.18 2.55 15.52
N THR A 220 -1.55 3.73 15.40
CA THR A 220 -0.61 4.01 14.30
C THR A 220 0.73 3.38 14.60
N MET A 221 1.15 2.45 13.74
CA MET A 221 2.28 1.57 13.98
C MET A 221 3.35 1.72 12.90
N MET A 222 4.61 1.72 13.32
CA MET A 222 5.76 1.42 12.47
C MET A 222 6.02 -0.08 12.52
N ALA A 223 5.72 -0.79 11.44
CA ALA A 223 5.90 -2.23 11.36
C ALA A 223 7.28 -2.57 10.76
N VAL A 224 7.99 -3.50 11.42
CA VAL A 224 9.27 -4.06 11.01
C VAL A 224 9.17 -5.56 10.73
N GLY A 225 8.02 -6.17 11.03
CA GLY A 225 7.79 -7.60 10.84
C GLY A 225 6.32 -7.97 10.66
N LEU A 226 6.12 -9.24 10.34
CA LEU A 226 4.82 -9.90 10.26
C LEU A 226 4.98 -11.42 10.43
N TYR A 227 3.98 -12.10 10.99
CA TYR A 227 3.99 -13.55 11.24
C TYR A 227 5.23 -14.07 11.98
N GLY A 228 5.77 -13.31 12.94
CA GLY A 228 6.93 -13.74 13.75
C GLY A 228 8.30 -13.40 13.16
N GLU A 229 8.36 -12.84 11.94
CA GLU A 229 9.62 -12.60 11.21
C GLU A 229 9.71 -11.15 10.73
N THR A 230 10.91 -10.71 10.34
CA THR A 230 11.14 -9.41 9.70
C THR A 230 10.32 -9.28 8.43
N LEU A 231 10.00 -8.05 8.02
CA LEU A 231 9.26 -7.79 6.79
C LEU A 231 10.01 -8.32 5.57
N PRO A 232 9.35 -9.10 4.69
CA PRO A 232 9.90 -9.33 3.37
C PRO A 232 9.74 -8.08 2.49
N PRO A 233 10.60 -7.88 1.48
CA PRO A 233 10.64 -6.68 0.65
C PRO A 233 9.28 -6.27 0.06
N GLN A 234 8.53 -7.21 -0.50
CA GLN A 234 7.20 -6.97 -1.08
C GLN A 234 6.15 -6.46 -0.08
N ASN A 235 6.39 -6.64 1.20
CA ASN A 235 5.54 -6.12 2.27
C ASN A 235 6.04 -4.80 2.86
N GLY A 236 7.14 -4.24 2.31
CA GLY A 236 7.64 -2.91 2.67
C GLY A 236 8.82 -2.91 3.64
N ALA A 237 9.70 -3.94 3.57
CA ALA A 237 10.93 -3.96 4.34
C ALA A 237 11.80 -2.71 4.12
N PRO A 238 12.67 -2.37 5.08
CA PRO A 238 12.76 -2.94 6.43
C PRO A 238 11.73 -2.37 7.39
N ILE A 239 11.10 -1.23 7.06
CA ILE A 239 10.14 -0.52 7.91
C ILE A 239 9.04 0.13 7.09
N ARG A 240 7.81 0.02 7.58
CA ARG A 240 6.62 0.58 6.95
C ARG A 240 5.64 1.15 7.98
N LEU A 241 4.73 2.00 7.48
CA LEU A 241 3.58 2.45 8.25
C LEU A 241 2.43 1.44 8.18
N VAL A 242 1.68 1.31 9.28
CA VAL A 242 0.39 0.63 9.34
C VAL A 242 -0.61 1.50 10.10
N VAL A 243 -1.70 1.88 9.41
CA VAL A 243 -2.79 2.68 9.95
C VAL A 243 -4.09 1.91 9.71
N PRO A 244 -4.56 1.10 10.69
CA PRO A 244 -5.56 0.06 10.43
C PRO A 244 -6.96 0.58 10.06
N TRP A 245 -7.32 1.81 10.45
CA TRP A 245 -8.63 2.41 10.14
C TRP A 245 -8.69 3.15 8.79
N LYS A 246 -7.54 3.26 8.11
CA LYS A 246 -7.42 3.91 6.80
C LYS A 246 -7.26 2.89 5.68
N TYR A 247 -7.59 3.29 4.46
CA TYR A 247 -7.29 2.45 3.29
C TYR A 247 -5.80 2.17 3.16
N GLY A 248 -5.46 0.96 2.72
CA GLY A 248 -4.11 0.41 2.75
C GLY A 248 -3.04 1.23 2.02
N PHE A 249 -3.42 2.11 1.08
CA PHE A 249 -2.45 2.97 0.40
C PHE A 249 -1.84 4.05 1.31
N LYS A 250 -2.51 4.39 2.42
CA LYS A 250 -1.95 5.27 3.45
C LYS A 250 -0.79 4.63 4.21
N SER A 251 -0.73 3.33 4.23
CA SER A 251 0.29 2.55 4.93
C SER A 251 1.55 2.40 4.05
N ILE A 252 2.25 3.51 3.86
CA ILE A 252 3.47 3.65 3.05
C ILE A 252 4.57 2.67 3.45
N LYS A 253 5.34 2.18 2.47
CA LYS A 253 6.33 1.11 2.59
C LYS A 253 7.75 1.61 2.41
N SER A 254 8.72 0.85 2.94
CA SER A 254 10.16 1.10 2.73
C SER A 254 10.54 2.56 2.97
N ILE A 255 10.17 3.05 4.17
CA ILE A 255 10.26 4.46 4.54
C ILE A 255 11.71 4.83 4.80
N VAL A 256 12.16 5.95 4.22
CA VAL A 256 13.48 6.56 4.46
C VAL A 256 13.39 7.90 5.18
N ARG A 257 12.21 8.54 5.19
CA ARG A 257 12.05 9.86 5.82
C ARG A 257 10.67 10.04 6.40
N ILE A 258 10.65 10.64 7.59
CA ILE A 258 9.48 11.15 8.29
C ILE A 258 9.71 12.65 8.54
N ARG A 259 8.80 13.51 8.07
CA ARG A 259 8.97 14.96 8.20
C ARG A 259 7.73 15.61 8.81
N LEU A 260 7.91 16.36 9.88
CA LEU A 260 6.84 17.12 10.50
C LEU A 260 6.68 18.48 9.82
N THR A 261 5.43 18.89 9.53
CA THR A 261 5.10 20.11 8.80
C THR A 261 3.89 20.84 9.42
N ASP A 262 3.78 22.14 9.17
CA ASP A 262 2.62 22.97 9.55
C ASP A 262 1.49 22.92 8.51
N LYS A 263 1.80 22.51 7.29
CA LYS A 263 0.86 22.40 6.16
C LYS A 263 0.64 20.96 5.78
N GLN A 264 -0.58 20.66 5.31
CA GLN A 264 -0.93 19.36 4.78
C GLN A 264 0.03 18.99 3.65
N PRO A 265 0.77 17.87 3.78
CA PRO A 265 1.67 17.42 2.74
C PRO A 265 0.89 16.85 1.54
N PRO A 266 1.48 16.89 0.34
CA PRO A 266 0.94 16.17 -0.80
C PRO A 266 1.05 14.67 -0.56
N THR A 267 0.09 13.89 -1.11
CA THR A 267 0.14 12.42 -1.11
C THR A 267 0.06 11.90 -2.54
N THR A 268 0.71 10.78 -2.81
CA THR A 268 0.90 10.26 -4.17
C THR A 268 -0.40 10.03 -4.91
N TRP A 269 -1.36 9.31 -4.31
CA TRP A 269 -2.63 9.03 -4.97
C TRP A 269 -3.53 10.25 -5.09
N ASN A 270 -3.53 11.17 -4.11
CA ASN A 270 -4.28 12.42 -4.21
C ASN A 270 -3.74 13.31 -5.34
N ARG A 271 -2.41 13.37 -5.53
CA ARG A 271 -1.80 14.09 -6.66
C ARG A 271 -2.18 13.48 -8.01
N LEU A 272 -2.30 12.15 -8.08
CA LEU A 272 -2.64 11.44 -9.31
C LEU A 272 -4.12 11.58 -9.67
N ALA A 273 -5.03 11.46 -8.69
CA ALA A 273 -6.48 11.49 -8.90
C ALA A 273 -7.21 11.93 -7.62
N ALA A 274 -7.23 13.25 -7.37
CA ALA A 274 -7.80 13.84 -6.16
C ALA A 274 -9.30 13.57 -5.96
N ASN A 275 -10.03 13.31 -7.06
CA ASN A 275 -11.44 12.94 -7.05
C ASN A 275 -11.71 11.46 -6.70
N GLU A 276 -10.67 10.65 -6.65
CA GLU A 276 -10.77 9.21 -6.31
C GLU A 276 -10.11 8.90 -4.96
N TYR A 277 -9.06 9.64 -4.59
CA TYR A 277 -8.21 9.36 -3.44
C TYR A 277 -8.03 10.63 -2.58
N GLY A 278 -8.76 10.69 -1.48
CA GLY A 278 -8.68 11.77 -0.53
C GLY A 278 -7.42 11.67 0.35
N PHE A 279 -7.09 12.80 1.02
CA PHE A 279 -5.96 12.86 1.94
C PHE A 279 -6.16 11.99 3.17
N TYR A 280 -7.37 12.01 3.75
CA TYR A 280 -7.65 11.27 4.99
C TYR A 280 -7.74 9.76 4.74
N ALA A 281 -8.36 9.36 3.66
CA ALA A 281 -8.50 7.97 3.23
C ALA A 281 -8.99 7.02 4.34
N ASN A 282 -9.87 7.50 5.20
CA ASN A 282 -10.53 6.68 6.21
C ASN A 282 -11.42 5.65 5.53
N VAL A 283 -11.41 4.40 6.00
CA VAL A 283 -12.34 3.39 5.50
C VAL A 283 -13.77 3.84 5.81
N ASN A 284 -14.55 4.08 4.76
CA ASN A 284 -15.92 4.59 4.85
C ASN A 284 -16.83 3.84 3.87
N PRO A 285 -17.74 2.98 4.35
CA PRO A 285 -18.66 2.23 3.48
C PRO A 285 -19.68 3.11 2.77
N SER A 286 -19.94 4.34 3.25
CA SER A 286 -20.91 5.27 2.71
C SER A 286 -20.36 6.15 1.59
N VAL A 287 -19.03 6.20 1.41
CA VAL A 287 -18.35 6.96 0.35
C VAL A 287 -17.74 5.98 -0.65
N SER A 288 -18.43 5.79 -1.76
CA SER A 288 -17.96 4.88 -2.81
C SER A 288 -16.85 5.51 -3.64
N HIS A 289 -15.94 4.67 -4.13
CA HIS A 289 -15.01 5.04 -5.19
C HIS A 289 -15.81 5.29 -6.49
N PRO A 290 -15.42 6.23 -7.36
CA PRO A 290 -16.17 6.51 -8.60
C PRO A 290 -16.43 5.28 -9.49
N ARG A 291 -15.58 4.25 -9.39
CA ARG A 291 -15.63 3.04 -10.23
C ARG A 291 -16.23 1.81 -9.55
N TRP A 292 -16.34 1.79 -8.20
CA TRP A 292 -16.91 0.65 -7.44
C TRP A 292 -17.43 1.08 -6.07
N SER A 293 -18.30 0.25 -5.50
CA SER A 293 -18.84 0.45 -4.16
C SER A 293 -17.82 0.08 -3.08
N GLN A 294 -17.82 0.85 -1.99
CA GLN A 294 -17.04 0.58 -0.78
C GLN A 294 -17.86 -0.08 0.33
N SER A 295 -19.15 -0.35 0.12
CA SER A 295 -20.05 -0.89 1.14
C SER A 295 -19.70 -2.32 1.57
N SER A 296 -19.00 -3.08 0.73
CA SER A 296 -18.60 -4.45 1.03
C SER A 296 -17.19 -4.75 0.50
N GLU A 297 -16.57 -5.78 1.08
CA GLU A 297 -15.21 -6.18 0.76
C GLU A 297 -15.04 -7.68 0.63
N ARG A 298 -14.10 -8.11 -0.18
CA ARG A 298 -13.69 -9.50 -0.25
C ARG A 298 -12.58 -9.79 0.75
N ARG A 299 -12.89 -10.53 1.82
CA ARG A 299 -11.90 -10.99 2.79
C ARG A 299 -11.03 -12.10 2.18
N ILE A 300 -9.72 -11.88 2.13
CA ILE A 300 -8.77 -12.88 1.65
C ILE A 300 -8.48 -13.88 2.78
N THR A 301 -8.84 -15.15 2.54
CA THR A 301 -8.67 -16.27 3.46
C THR A 301 -8.00 -17.44 2.75
N THR A 302 -8.04 -18.63 3.34
CA THR A 302 -7.56 -19.91 2.78
C THR A 302 -8.24 -20.31 1.47
N GLY A 303 -9.48 -19.83 1.24
CA GLY A 303 -10.20 -20.10 0.00
C GLY A 303 -9.54 -19.49 -1.24
N GLY A 304 -9.77 -20.11 -2.42
CA GLY A 304 -9.29 -19.60 -3.71
C GLY A 304 -9.94 -18.26 -4.10
N LEU A 305 -9.52 -17.69 -5.25
CA LEU A 305 -10.04 -16.44 -5.81
C LEU A 305 -11.57 -16.43 -6.02
N LEU A 306 -12.17 -17.61 -6.19
CA LEU A 306 -13.61 -17.80 -6.38
C LEU A 306 -14.38 -17.93 -5.06
N SER A 307 -13.71 -17.98 -3.90
CA SER A 307 -14.41 -18.03 -2.62
C SER A 307 -15.20 -16.75 -2.38
N ARG A 308 -16.51 -16.89 -2.12
CA ARG A 308 -17.43 -15.76 -1.88
C ARG A 308 -17.31 -15.20 -0.45
N ASN A 309 -16.10 -15.01 0.06
CA ASN A 309 -15.86 -14.40 1.38
C ASN A 309 -16.09 -12.88 1.33
N ARG A 310 -17.31 -12.49 0.98
CA ARG A 310 -17.70 -11.09 0.95
C ARG A 310 -18.35 -10.72 2.28
N ILE A 311 -17.87 -9.64 2.88
CA ILE A 311 -18.38 -9.11 4.15
C ILE A 311 -18.70 -7.63 3.98
N ASP A 312 -19.56 -7.10 4.84
CA ASP A 312 -19.84 -5.67 4.88
C ASP A 312 -18.62 -4.91 5.40
N THR A 313 -18.31 -3.80 4.76
CA THR A 313 -17.24 -2.90 5.21
C THR A 313 -17.72 -2.11 6.42
N LYS A 314 -16.91 -2.08 7.48
CA LYS A 314 -17.17 -1.28 8.68
C LYS A 314 -16.55 0.10 8.56
N MET A 315 -17.23 1.11 9.09
CA MET A 315 -16.64 2.45 9.25
C MET A 315 -15.32 2.35 10.01
N PHE A 316 -14.32 3.12 9.59
CA PHE A 316 -12.96 3.05 10.15
C PHE A 316 -12.38 1.62 10.21
N ASN A 317 -12.81 0.74 9.28
CA ASN A 317 -12.42 -0.67 9.28
C ASN A 317 -12.74 -1.40 10.60
N GLY A 318 -13.71 -0.86 11.38
CA GLY A 318 -14.14 -1.37 12.68
C GLY A 318 -13.24 -0.97 13.86
N TYR A 319 -12.50 0.14 13.74
CA TYR A 319 -11.72 0.76 14.81
C TYR A 319 -12.44 2.04 15.28
N ASP A 320 -13.53 1.86 16.02
CA ASP A 320 -14.47 2.94 16.39
C ASP A 320 -13.84 3.96 17.34
N GLU A 321 -12.79 3.59 18.07
CA GLU A 321 -12.02 4.44 18.99
C GLU A 321 -11.39 5.67 18.31
N VAL A 322 -11.19 5.63 16.99
CA VAL A 322 -10.64 6.77 16.24
C VAL A 322 -11.70 7.81 15.86
N ALA A 323 -12.98 7.49 16.01
CA ALA A 323 -14.09 8.33 15.54
C ALA A 323 -14.07 9.75 16.13
N SER A 324 -13.63 9.89 17.38
CA SER A 324 -13.55 11.17 18.09
C SER A 324 -12.62 12.18 17.41
N MET A 325 -11.57 11.73 16.70
CA MET A 325 -10.67 12.59 15.93
C MET A 325 -11.36 13.31 14.75
N TYR A 326 -12.53 12.81 14.32
CA TYR A 326 -13.21 13.26 13.11
C TYR A 326 -14.61 13.87 13.39
N THR A 327 -14.99 14.08 14.65
CA THR A 327 -16.34 14.52 15.07
C THR A 327 -16.82 15.79 14.36
N ASN A 328 -15.92 16.71 14.04
CA ASN A 328 -16.22 17.98 13.40
C ASN A 328 -15.94 18.01 11.90
N MET A 329 -15.81 16.83 11.27
CA MET A 329 -15.48 16.70 9.85
C MET A 329 -16.61 16.03 9.07
N ASP A 330 -16.96 16.60 7.95
CA ASP A 330 -17.83 15.94 6.96
C ASP A 330 -17.01 14.89 6.19
N LEU A 331 -17.09 13.64 6.62
CA LEU A 331 -16.34 12.52 6.02
C LEU A 331 -16.86 12.10 4.63
N SER A 332 -17.92 12.72 4.11
CA SER A 332 -18.30 12.57 2.71
C SER A 332 -17.47 13.45 1.78
N ARG A 333 -16.88 14.52 2.33
CA ARG A 333 -16.03 15.50 1.61
C ARG A 333 -14.55 15.33 1.94
N PHE A 334 -14.24 14.96 3.18
CA PHE A 334 -12.87 14.73 3.69
C PHE A 334 -12.57 13.24 3.74
N TYR A 335 -12.55 12.61 2.59
CA TYR A 335 -12.26 11.19 2.41
C TYR A 335 -10.80 10.91 2.01
#